data_56cc69c1c0b0472ff6ee2f120a0fdd41
#
_entry.id   56cc69c1c0b0472ff6ee2f120a0fdd41
#
_cell.length_a   1.000
_cell.length_b   1.000
_cell.length_c   1.000
_cell.angle_alpha   90.00
_cell.angle_beta   90.00
_cell.angle_gamma   90.00
#
_symmetry.space_group_name_H-M   'P 1'
#
loop_
_entity.id
_entity.type
_entity.pdbx_description
1 polymer ?
#
loop_
_entity_poly.entity_id
_entity_poly.type
_entity_poly.pdbx_seq_one_letter_code
_entity_poly.pdbx_strand_id
1 'polypeptide(L)'
;MAFGEIDIPFWQEAGFRLAICEVTGYRFRTRDPQRKTCGDTHLDPYTFIGTPIISGYEERGSALKGKIREAFLDFYEKKGHARLEPYPVIARWREDIHLTIASIADFQPHVTSGRTPPPANPLTISQPCIRLTDVAAVGRSGRHLTTFEMMAHHAFNR
;
A
#
# COMPACT_ATOMS: atom_id res chain seq x y z
N MET A 1 -25.07 15.52 6.47
CA MET A 1 -25.11 14.53 7.56
C MET A 1 -23.66 14.26 7.93
N ALA A 2 -23.24 14.62 9.14
CA ALA A 2 -21.92 14.24 9.63
C ALA A 2 -21.98 12.73 9.91
N PHE A 3 -21.21 11.95 9.16
CA PHE A 3 -20.99 10.55 9.51
C PHE A 3 -20.37 10.52 10.91
N GLY A 4 -21.05 9.88 11.85
CA GLY A 4 -20.52 9.68 13.19
C GLY A 4 -19.18 8.96 13.08
N GLU A 5 -18.20 9.44 13.81
CA GLU A 5 -16.88 8.82 13.81
C GLU A 5 -16.99 7.41 14.39
N ILE A 6 -16.43 6.45 13.67
CA ILE A 6 -16.34 5.08 14.16
C ILE A 6 -15.32 5.07 15.28
N ASP A 7 -15.79 4.92 16.51
CA ASP A 7 -14.93 4.70 17.67
C ASP A 7 -14.95 3.22 18.05
N ILE A 8 -13.80 2.57 17.91
CA ILE A 8 -13.64 1.17 18.28
C ILE A 8 -12.69 1.06 19.47
N PRO A 9 -12.99 0.21 20.45
CA PRO A 9 -12.17 0.06 21.66
C PRO A 9 -10.68 -0.16 21.39
N PHE A 10 -10.36 -0.87 20.32
CA PHE A 10 -8.98 -1.11 19.88
C PHE A 10 -8.14 0.17 19.76
N TRP A 11 -8.71 1.28 19.31
CA TRP A 11 -7.94 2.52 19.17
C TRP A 11 -7.44 3.04 20.51
N GLN A 12 -8.27 2.95 21.54
CA GLN A 12 -7.90 3.39 22.90
C GLN A 12 -6.90 2.41 23.52
N GLU A 13 -7.15 1.11 23.42
CA GLU A 13 -6.27 0.05 23.93
C GLU A 13 -4.88 0.11 23.26
N ALA A 14 -4.82 0.41 21.97
CA ALA A 14 -3.59 0.56 21.22
C ALA A 14 -2.91 1.94 21.41
N GLY A 15 -3.44 2.82 22.28
CA GLY A 15 -2.88 4.13 22.60
C GLY A 15 -3.05 5.19 21.51
N PHE A 16 -4.01 5.02 20.61
CA PHE A 16 -4.34 6.06 19.64
C PHE A 16 -5.25 7.12 20.27
N ARG A 17 -4.94 8.37 20.00
CA ARG A 17 -5.79 9.52 20.31
C ARG A 17 -6.32 10.14 19.02
N LEU A 18 -7.48 10.75 19.13
CA LEU A 18 -8.06 11.59 18.09
C LEU A 18 -7.38 12.96 18.11
N ALA A 19 -6.98 13.45 16.95
CA ALA A 19 -6.42 14.78 16.76
C ALA A 19 -7.09 15.47 15.58
N ILE A 20 -6.97 16.80 15.49
CA ILE A 20 -7.43 17.61 14.36
C ILE A 20 -6.20 18.13 13.64
N CYS A 21 -6.17 17.92 12.32
CA CYS A 21 -5.09 18.43 11.48
C CYS A 21 -5.13 19.96 11.41
N GLU A 22 -4.02 20.61 11.79
CA GLU A 22 -3.92 22.08 11.77
C GLU A 22 -4.00 22.68 10.35
N VAL A 23 -3.73 21.86 9.32
CA VAL A 23 -3.71 22.29 7.92
C VAL A 23 -5.07 22.07 7.24
N THR A 24 -5.70 20.92 7.44
CA THR A 24 -6.92 20.54 6.72
C THR A 24 -8.19 20.63 7.57
N GLY A 25 -8.07 20.70 8.89
CA GLY A 25 -9.19 20.59 9.81
C GLY A 25 -9.77 19.18 9.93
N TYR A 26 -9.22 18.19 9.21
CA TYR A 26 -9.69 16.79 9.29
C TYR A 26 -9.24 16.13 10.57
N ARG A 27 -10.10 15.25 11.07
CA ARG A 27 -9.78 14.39 12.21
C ARG A 27 -8.91 13.23 11.76
N PHE A 28 -7.90 12.90 12.57
CA PHE A 28 -7.03 11.75 12.35
C PHE A 28 -6.62 11.11 13.66
N ARG A 29 -6.20 9.86 13.64
CA ARG A 29 -5.73 9.13 14.82
C ARG A 29 -4.22 9.02 14.82
N THR A 30 -3.62 9.23 15.98
CA THR A 30 -2.16 9.17 16.14
C THR A 30 -1.78 8.68 17.53
N ARG A 31 -0.63 8.00 17.64
CA ARG A 31 0.02 7.70 18.92
C ARG A 31 0.98 8.79 19.35
N ASP A 32 1.44 9.60 18.41
CA ASP A 32 2.35 10.69 18.69
C ASP A 32 1.58 11.89 19.27
N PRO A 33 1.84 12.28 20.53
CA PRO A 33 1.15 13.40 21.17
C PRO A 33 1.50 14.75 20.57
N GLN A 34 2.62 14.86 19.84
CA GLN A 34 3.07 16.11 19.22
C GLN A 34 2.66 16.23 17.76
N ARG A 35 2.07 15.18 17.15
CA ARG A 35 1.68 15.21 15.76
C ARG A 35 0.49 16.15 15.54
N LYS A 36 0.66 17.12 14.67
CA LYS A 36 -0.29 18.21 14.38
C LYS A 36 -0.99 18.06 13.05
N THR A 37 -0.45 17.22 12.15
CA THR A 37 -0.95 17.06 10.79
C THR A 37 -1.29 15.61 10.47
N CYS A 38 -2.30 15.39 9.60
CA CYS A 38 -2.77 14.06 9.24
C CYS A 38 -1.79 13.29 8.33
N GLY A 39 -0.90 13.97 7.62
CA GLY A 39 0.00 13.37 6.63
C GLY A 39 -0.62 13.21 5.23
N ASP A 40 -1.87 13.60 5.05
CA ASP A 40 -2.61 13.43 3.80
C ASP A 40 -2.56 14.67 2.90
N THR A 41 -1.77 15.67 3.27
CA THR A 41 -1.67 16.90 2.51
C THR A 41 -0.31 17.07 1.86
N HIS A 42 -0.27 17.76 0.71
CA HIS A 42 0.98 18.12 0.06
C HIS A 42 1.81 19.17 0.87
N LEU A 43 1.20 19.76 1.90
CA LEU A 43 1.84 20.71 2.79
C LEU A 43 2.52 20.03 3.99
N ASP A 44 2.24 18.77 4.25
CA ASP A 44 2.91 18.02 5.30
C ASP A 44 4.38 17.77 4.94
N PRO A 45 5.32 18.17 5.79
CA PRO A 45 6.71 17.85 5.55
C PRO A 45 6.94 16.34 5.63
N TYR A 46 7.64 15.80 4.64
CA TYR A 46 8.12 14.43 4.69
C TYR A 46 9.31 14.34 5.64
N THR A 47 9.04 14.06 6.89
CA THR A 47 10.08 13.94 7.93
C THR A 47 10.90 12.65 7.81
N PHE A 48 10.38 11.65 7.10
CA PHE A 48 11.03 10.36 6.93
C PHE A 48 11.89 10.23 5.65
N ILE A 49 11.81 11.20 4.72
CA ILE A 49 12.65 11.14 3.52
C ILE A 49 14.12 11.26 3.91
N GLY A 50 14.89 10.21 3.58
CA GLY A 50 16.31 10.15 3.89
C GLY A 50 16.63 9.68 5.31
N THR A 51 15.62 9.42 6.14
CA THR A 51 15.78 8.85 7.49
C THR A 51 15.14 7.46 7.53
N PRO A 52 15.89 6.40 7.87
CA PRO A 52 15.30 5.08 8.03
C PRO A 52 14.25 5.09 9.13
N ILE A 53 13.05 4.61 8.83
CA ILE A 53 11.94 4.51 9.79
C ILE A 53 12.04 3.21 10.59
N ILE A 54 12.65 2.19 10.01
CA ILE A 54 12.79 0.85 10.58
C ILE A 54 14.27 0.56 10.76
N SER A 55 14.67 0.17 11.96
CA SER A 55 16.05 -0.26 12.23
C SER A 55 16.44 -1.49 11.39
N GLY A 56 17.68 -1.56 10.94
CA GLY A 56 18.18 -2.61 10.05
C GLY A 56 17.85 -2.44 8.58
N TYR A 57 17.28 -1.29 8.19
CA TYR A 57 16.95 -0.93 6.81
C TYR A 57 17.56 0.43 6.45
N GLU A 58 18.87 0.56 6.70
CA GLU A 58 19.62 1.80 6.48
C GLU A 58 20.07 1.98 5.01
N GLU A 59 20.00 0.90 4.21
CA GLU A 59 20.30 0.97 2.77
C GLU A 59 19.32 1.89 2.05
N ARG A 60 19.74 2.40 0.90
CA ARG A 60 18.94 3.29 0.07
C ARG A 60 18.80 2.76 -1.37
N GLY A 61 17.79 3.29 -2.05
CA GLY A 61 17.56 2.99 -3.47
C GLY A 61 17.09 1.55 -3.70
N SER A 62 17.63 0.92 -4.75
CA SER A 62 17.22 -0.41 -5.18
C SER A 62 17.56 -1.53 -4.19
N ALA A 63 18.65 -1.38 -3.43
CA ALA A 63 19.05 -2.35 -2.41
C ALA A 63 18.01 -2.41 -1.27
N LEU A 64 17.59 -1.27 -0.75
CA LEU A 64 16.55 -1.18 0.27
C LEU A 64 15.21 -1.73 -0.25
N LYS A 65 14.84 -1.35 -1.48
CA LYS A 65 13.61 -1.84 -2.12
C LYS A 65 13.60 -3.36 -2.22
N GLY A 66 14.69 -3.98 -2.66
CA GLY A 66 14.83 -5.43 -2.73
C GLY A 66 14.70 -6.09 -1.37
N LYS A 67 15.39 -5.58 -0.36
CA LYS A 67 15.37 -6.10 1.01
C LYS A 67 13.96 -6.07 1.63
N ILE A 68 13.23 -4.97 1.45
CA ILE A 68 11.84 -4.85 1.93
C ILE A 68 10.93 -5.83 1.20
N ARG A 69 11.06 -5.95 -0.13
CA ARG A 69 10.30 -6.90 -0.93
C ARG A 69 10.47 -8.33 -0.41
N GLU A 70 11.72 -8.78 -0.29
CA GLU A 70 12.02 -10.12 0.17
C GLU A 70 11.50 -10.37 1.58
N ALA A 71 11.70 -9.43 2.50
CA ALA A 71 11.20 -9.56 3.87
C ALA A 71 9.67 -9.71 3.93
N PHE A 72 8.94 -8.98 3.08
CA PHE A 72 7.48 -9.09 2.99
C PHE A 72 7.05 -10.46 2.43
N LEU A 73 7.64 -10.87 1.32
CA LEU A 73 7.29 -12.13 0.67
C LEU A 73 7.62 -13.33 1.57
N ASP A 74 8.81 -13.36 2.16
CA ASP A 74 9.24 -14.40 3.09
C ASP A 74 8.34 -14.49 4.34
N PHE A 75 7.87 -13.35 4.83
CA PHE A 75 6.95 -13.33 5.97
C PHE A 75 5.65 -14.07 5.63
N TYR A 76 5.09 -13.84 4.45
CA TYR A 76 3.84 -14.50 4.06
C TYR A 76 4.05 -15.95 3.63
N GLU A 77 5.18 -16.30 3.01
CA GLU A 77 5.52 -17.70 2.74
C GLU A 77 5.59 -18.52 4.03
N LYS A 78 6.25 -17.99 5.08
CA LYS A 78 6.30 -18.63 6.41
C LYS A 78 4.92 -18.79 7.05
N LYS A 79 3.93 -18.04 6.58
CA LYS A 79 2.52 -18.14 6.99
C LYS A 79 1.66 -18.99 6.03
N GLY A 80 2.28 -19.74 5.13
CA GLY A 80 1.60 -20.67 4.24
C GLY A 80 1.02 -20.05 2.97
N HIS A 81 1.44 -18.83 2.60
CA HIS A 81 1.08 -18.23 1.32
C HIS A 81 2.02 -18.72 0.23
N ALA A 82 1.47 -19.06 -0.93
CA ALA A 82 2.30 -19.34 -2.11
C ALA A 82 2.86 -18.02 -2.67
N ARG A 83 4.16 -17.96 -2.88
CA ARG A 83 4.81 -16.84 -3.53
C ARG A 83 4.62 -16.92 -5.04
N LEU A 84 4.09 -15.87 -5.65
CA LEU A 84 3.92 -15.77 -7.10
C LEU A 84 4.91 -14.79 -7.71
N GLU A 85 5.32 -15.10 -8.95
CA GLU A 85 6.02 -14.16 -9.79
C GLU A 85 5.08 -13.02 -10.24
N PRO A 86 5.59 -11.81 -10.41
CA PRO A 86 4.75 -10.68 -10.85
C PRO A 86 4.24 -10.87 -12.27
N TYR A 87 3.04 -10.38 -12.51
CA TYR A 87 2.46 -10.30 -13.85
C TYR A 87 3.08 -9.12 -14.64
N PRO A 88 3.01 -9.16 -15.96
CA PRO A 88 3.43 -8.01 -16.78
C PRO A 88 2.65 -6.74 -16.44
N VAL A 89 3.32 -5.59 -16.48
CA VAL A 89 2.67 -4.29 -16.27
C VAL A 89 1.65 -4.00 -17.36
N ILE A 90 1.87 -4.48 -18.58
CA ILE A 90 0.88 -4.40 -19.67
C ILE A 90 -0.12 -5.52 -19.46
N ALA A 91 -1.35 -5.17 -19.11
CA ALA A 91 -2.43 -6.09 -18.74
C ALA A 91 -3.07 -6.76 -19.96
N ARG A 92 -2.32 -7.57 -20.70
CA ARG A 92 -2.79 -8.22 -21.94
C ARG A 92 -3.88 -9.27 -21.75
N TRP A 93 -4.12 -9.73 -20.53
CA TRP A 93 -5.17 -10.69 -20.17
C TRP A 93 -6.52 -10.01 -19.88
N ARG A 94 -6.59 -8.69 -19.99
CA ARG A 94 -7.81 -7.89 -19.76
C ARG A 94 -8.03 -6.95 -20.91
N GLU A 95 -9.30 -6.71 -21.24
CA GLU A 95 -9.73 -5.79 -22.29
C GLU A 95 -10.13 -4.42 -21.74
N ASP A 96 -10.40 -4.32 -20.45
CA ASP A 96 -10.92 -3.13 -19.78
C ASP A 96 -9.81 -2.23 -19.17
N ILE A 97 -8.58 -2.72 -19.05
CA ILE A 97 -7.43 -1.94 -18.62
C ILE A 97 -6.20 -2.20 -19.50
N HIS A 98 -5.37 -1.19 -19.67
CA HIS A 98 -4.12 -1.32 -20.43
C HIS A 98 -2.92 -1.62 -19.54
N LEU A 99 -2.92 -1.10 -18.30
CA LEU A 99 -1.82 -1.21 -17.37
C LEU A 99 -2.29 -1.83 -16.06
N THR A 100 -1.42 -2.62 -15.43
CA THR A 100 -1.63 -3.13 -14.07
C THR A 100 -1.49 -1.98 -13.08
N ILE A 101 -2.60 -1.60 -12.46
CA ILE A 101 -2.69 -0.47 -11.53
C ILE A 101 -2.66 -0.89 -10.05
N ALA A 102 -2.81 -2.18 -9.80
CA ALA A 102 -2.80 -2.79 -8.48
C ALA A 102 -2.62 -4.31 -8.60
N SER A 103 -2.10 -4.97 -7.57
CA SER A 103 -1.90 -6.43 -7.56
C SER A 103 -3.22 -7.21 -7.70
N ILE A 104 -4.33 -6.67 -7.19
CA ILE A 104 -5.64 -7.34 -7.34
C ILE A 104 -6.13 -7.36 -8.80
N ALA A 105 -5.63 -6.46 -9.64
CA ALA A 105 -5.98 -6.42 -11.06
C ALA A 105 -5.56 -7.70 -11.79
N ASP A 106 -4.54 -8.40 -11.31
CA ASP A 106 -4.06 -9.66 -11.86
C ASP A 106 -5.11 -10.78 -11.72
N PHE A 107 -5.99 -10.67 -10.74
CA PHE A 107 -7.01 -11.66 -10.40
C PHE A 107 -8.44 -11.23 -10.79
N GLN A 108 -8.61 -9.99 -11.19
CA GLN A 108 -9.90 -9.46 -11.66
C GLN A 108 -10.03 -9.60 -13.18
N PRO A 109 -11.27 -9.79 -13.68
CA PRO A 109 -12.50 -10.14 -12.96
C PRO A 109 -12.63 -11.65 -12.72
N HIS A 110 -11.76 -12.46 -13.31
CA HIS A 110 -11.96 -13.89 -13.46
C HIS A 110 -11.90 -14.65 -12.13
N VAL A 111 -10.85 -14.41 -11.34
CA VAL A 111 -10.68 -15.08 -10.03
C VAL A 111 -11.64 -14.49 -9.00
N THR A 112 -11.74 -13.17 -8.93
CA THR A 112 -12.62 -12.50 -7.94
C THR A 112 -14.10 -12.77 -8.15
N SER A 113 -14.50 -13.10 -9.38
CA SER A 113 -15.88 -13.50 -9.70
C SER A 113 -16.13 -15.01 -9.52
N GLY A 114 -15.12 -15.79 -9.19
CA GLY A 114 -15.21 -17.24 -9.08
C GLY A 114 -15.27 -18.01 -10.40
N ARG A 115 -15.06 -17.32 -11.54
CA ARG A 115 -15.07 -17.97 -12.86
C ARG A 115 -13.85 -18.85 -13.10
N THR A 116 -12.73 -18.47 -12.49
CA THR A 116 -11.45 -19.18 -12.59
C THR A 116 -10.89 -19.37 -11.20
N PRO A 117 -10.36 -20.55 -10.87
CA PRO A 117 -9.70 -20.75 -9.58
C PRO A 117 -8.44 -19.89 -9.48
N PRO A 118 -8.08 -19.41 -8.29
CA PRO A 118 -6.81 -18.72 -8.10
C PRO A 118 -5.63 -19.66 -8.34
N PRO A 119 -4.47 -19.14 -8.80
CA PRO A 119 -3.27 -19.95 -9.00
C PRO A 119 -2.76 -20.57 -7.69
N ALA A 120 -3.07 -19.94 -6.57
CA ALA A 120 -2.87 -20.45 -5.22
C ALA A 120 -3.78 -19.71 -4.23
N ASN A 121 -4.06 -20.30 -3.07
CA ASN A 121 -4.91 -19.69 -2.05
C ASN A 121 -4.53 -20.17 -0.64
N PRO A 122 -3.95 -19.34 0.23
CA PRO A 122 -3.60 -17.94 -0.01
C PRO A 122 -2.32 -17.77 -0.82
N LEU A 123 -2.09 -16.55 -1.33
CA LEU A 123 -0.88 -16.22 -2.08
C LEU A 123 -0.28 -14.86 -1.68
N THR A 124 0.99 -14.65 -2.03
CA THR A 124 1.69 -13.36 -1.88
C THR A 124 2.43 -13.01 -3.16
N ILE A 125 2.48 -11.72 -3.48
CA ILE A 125 3.06 -11.19 -4.71
C ILE A 125 3.61 -9.79 -4.49
N SER A 126 4.66 -9.44 -5.22
CA SER A 126 5.12 -8.05 -5.38
C SER A 126 4.93 -7.62 -6.82
N GLN A 127 3.86 -6.88 -7.10
CA GLN A 127 3.42 -6.52 -8.43
C GLN A 127 3.90 -5.13 -8.81
N PRO A 128 4.70 -4.96 -9.88
CA PRO A 128 4.98 -3.67 -10.48
C PRO A 128 3.70 -3.06 -11.05
N CYS A 129 3.44 -1.80 -10.72
CA CYS A 129 2.23 -1.08 -11.09
C CYS A 129 2.53 0.27 -11.71
N ILE A 130 1.65 0.73 -12.60
CA ILE A 130 1.66 2.08 -13.15
C ILE A 130 0.25 2.67 -12.99
N ARG A 131 0.20 3.89 -12.45
CA ARG A 131 -1.04 4.70 -12.40
C ARG A 131 -0.83 5.99 -13.16
N LEU A 132 -1.82 6.36 -13.98
CA LEU A 132 -1.79 7.59 -14.76
C LEU A 132 -2.64 8.70 -14.13
N THR A 133 -3.12 8.49 -12.91
CA THR A 133 -3.75 9.54 -12.10
C THR A 133 -2.68 10.50 -11.58
N ASP A 134 -3.02 11.78 -11.49
CA ASP A 134 -2.14 12.82 -10.92
C ASP A 134 -0.76 12.93 -11.60
N VAL A 135 -0.69 12.66 -12.90
CA VAL A 135 0.57 12.71 -13.68
C VAL A 135 1.31 14.04 -13.51
N ALA A 136 0.57 15.15 -13.42
CA ALA A 136 1.16 16.48 -13.21
C ALA A 136 1.87 16.62 -11.85
N ALA A 137 1.59 15.76 -10.88
CA ALA A 137 2.23 15.76 -9.57
C ALA A 137 3.52 14.93 -9.51
N VAL A 138 3.79 14.11 -10.53
CA VAL A 138 5.01 13.28 -10.61
C VAL A 138 6.25 14.18 -10.66
N GLY A 139 7.21 13.88 -9.79
CA GLY A 139 8.43 14.66 -9.63
C GLY A 139 8.26 16.00 -8.91
N ARG A 140 7.03 16.40 -8.54
CA ARG A 140 6.76 17.64 -7.83
C ARG A 140 6.39 17.43 -6.37
N SER A 141 5.53 16.45 -6.10
CA SER A 141 5.02 16.22 -4.74
C SER A 141 5.99 15.44 -3.84
N GLY A 142 7.01 14.78 -4.42
CA GLY A 142 7.83 13.81 -3.72
C GLY A 142 7.09 12.50 -3.37
N ARG A 143 5.81 12.41 -3.66
CA ARG A 143 4.92 11.25 -3.37
C ARG A 143 4.49 10.51 -4.62
N HIS A 144 4.41 11.20 -5.75
CA HIS A 144 3.98 10.62 -7.02
C HIS A 144 5.19 10.20 -7.82
N LEU A 145 5.28 8.92 -8.08
CA LEU A 145 6.33 8.27 -8.86
C LEU A 145 5.76 7.79 -10.19
N THR A 146 6.64 7.54 -11.16
CA THR A 146 6.26 6.99 -12.46
C THR A 146 5.74 5.55 -12.36
N THR A 147 6.37 4.77 -11.49
CA THR A 147 6.03 3.38 -11.21
C THR A 147 6.20 3.08 -9.73
N PHE A 148 5.53 2.05 -9.24
CA PHE A 148 5.69 1.55 -7.88
C PHE A 148 5.50 0.03 -7.84
N GLU A 149 5.94 -0.61 -6.78
CA GLU A 149 5.62 -2.00 -6.50
C GLU A 149 4.56 -2.09 -5.42
N MET A 150 3.55 -2.90 -5.67
CA MET A 150 2.52 -3.22 -4.70
C MET A 150 2.78 -4.62 -4.15
N MET A 151 3.34 -4.67 -2.94
CA MET A 151 3.46 -5.91 -2.19
C MET A 151 2.10 -6.23 -1.58
N ALA A 152 1.60 -7.42 -1.82
CA ALA A 152 0.29 -7.84 -1.38
C ALA A 152 0.24 -9.32 -0.99
N HIS A 153 -0.73 -9.64 -0.13
CA HIS A 153 -1.20 -10.99 0.03
C HIS A 153 -2.69 -11.05 -0.34
N HIS A 154 -3.12 -12.18 -0.86
CA HIS A 154 -4.50 -12.42 -1.25
C HIS A 154 -4.98 -13.75 -0.70
N ALA A 155 -6.21 -13.76 -0.20
CA ALA A 155 -6.95 -14.96 0.15
C ALA A 155 -8.35 -14.84 -0.41
N PHE A 156 -8.76 -15.82 -1.20
CA PHE A 156 -10.03 -15.81 -1.92
C PHE A 156 -11.02 -16.77 -1.25
N ASN A 157 -12.26 -16.29 -1.01
CA ASN A 157 -13.34 -17.09 -0.43
C ASN A 157 -12.98 -17.76 0.91
N ARG A 158 -12.34 -17.02 1.80
CA ARG A 158 -12.02 -17.44 3.16
C ARG A 158 -12.72 -16.59 4.19
#